data_5bb1efc0632c7a0fa69ea0baeaa16fc8
#
_entry.id   5bb1efc0632c7a0fa69ea0baeaa16fc8
#
_cell.length_a   1.000
_cell.length_b   1.000
_cell.length_c   1.000
_cell.angle_alpha   90.00
_cell.angle_beta   90.00
_cell.angle_gamma   90.00
#
_symmetry.space_group_name_H-M   'P 1'
#
loop_
_entity.id
_entity.type
_entity.pdbx_description
1 polymer ?
#
loop_
_entity_poly.entity_id
_entity_poly.type
_entity_poly.pdbx_seq_one_letter_code
_entity_poly.pdbx_strand_id
1 'polypeptide(L)'
;MADKETARMAGDYGIMQSFRMGGATMLIGYNPGDTTYMTCYQDYDFLGNERFSEAIGSESYVEIMDVFLQRLQKQTEKVRAFQVERAMPVTVLGREYCLPCSDESLEGKLVIIRPASLAPEYRTADCQLGYALGGFGCSPSSRGRAIYFEELYSGKRCRWDRTDILGIADREKLPDWAKEKAEEYEQHRTAQKKERGEER
;
A
#
# COMPACT_ATOMS: atom_id res chain seq x y z
N MET A 1 -22.36 -30.87 4.30
CA MET A 1 -22.75 -29.78 5.19
C MET A 1 -21.92 -28.61 4.71
N ALA A 2 -22.51 -27.61 4.05
CA ALA A 2 -21.80 -26.41 3.64
C ALA A 2 -21.52 -25.60 4.91
N ASP A 3 -20.25 -25.27 5.17
CA ASP A 3 -19.86 -24.32 6.20
C ASP A 3 -20.68 -23.05 6.00
N LYS A 4 -21.46 -22.67 7.01
CA LYS A 4 -22.05 -21.33 7.08
C LYS A 4 -20.88 -20.37 7.25
N GLU A 5 -20.36 -19.87 6.14
CA GLU A 5 -19.53 -18.67 6.15
C GLU A 5 -20.33 -17.59 6.92
N THR A 6 -19.83 -17.23 8.07
CA THR A 6 -20.46 -16.19 8.91
C THR A 6 -20.48 -14.91 8.08
N ALA A 7 -21.67 -14.51 7.63
CA ALA A 7 -21.83 -13.32 6.80
C ALA A 7 -21.18 -12.14 7.53
N ARG A 8 -20.24 -11.49 6.87
CA ARG A 8 -19.54 -10.33 7.41
C ARG A 8 -20.54 -9.18 7.57
N MET A 9 -20.54 -8.54 8.73
CA MET A 9 -21.53 -7.54 9.10
C MET A 9 -20.90 -6.14 9.25
N ALA A 10 -21.68 -5.11 8.89
CA ALA A 10 -21.39 -3.71 9.20
C ALA A 10 -22.59 -3.17 10.01
N GLY A 11 -22.50 -3.25 11.34
CA GLY A 11 -23.65 -3.06 12.22
C GLY A 11 -24.73 -4.13 11.95
N ASP A 12 -25.96 -3.71 11.67
CA ASP A 12 -27.09 -4.61 11.38
C ASP A 12 -27.17 -5.02 9.88
N TYR A 13 -26.22 -4.56 9.06
CA TYR A 13 -26.19 -4.82 7.62
C TYR A 13 -25.26 -5.96 7.26
N GLY A 14 -25.76 -6.97 6.58
CA GLY A 14 -24.94 -8.00 5.93
C GLY A 14 -24.21 -7.38 4.74
N ILE A 15 -22.87 -7.51 4.71
CA ILE A 15 -22.04 -6.95 3.64
C ILE A 15 -22.28 -7.76 2.36
N MET A 16 -22.82 -7.11 1.33
CA MET A 16 -23.06 -7.69 0.02
C MET A 16 -21.82 -7.60 -0.87
N GLN A 17 -21.15 -6.43 -0.86
CA GLN A 17 -19.97 -6.16 -1.67
C GLN A 17 -19.01 -5.21 -0.96
N SER A 18 -17.73 -5.38 -1.25
CA SER A 18 -16.65 -4.54 -0.76
C SER A 18 -15.74 -4.17 -1.94
N PHE A 19 -15.43 -2.88 -2.06
CA PHE A 19 -14.56 -2.36 -3.11
C PHE A 19 -13.47 -1.47 -2.52
N ARG A 20 -12.22 -1.70 -2.91
CA ARG A 20 -11.08 -0.90 -2.45
C ARG A 20 -10.52 -0.09 -3.60
N MET A 21 -10.36 1.22 -3.40
CA MET A 21 -9.78 2.14 -4.37
C MET A 21 -9.15 3.34 -3.67
N GLY A 22 -7.95 3.73 -4.06
CA GLY A 22 -7.27 4.91 -3.53
C GLY A 22 -6.99 4.86 -2.02
N GLY A 23 -6.81 3.64 -1.47
CA GLY A 23 -6.62 3.43 -0.03
C GLY A 23 -7.91 3.42 0.79
N ALA A 24 -9.07 3.71 0.20
CA ALA A 24 -10.38 3.62 0.84
C ALA A 24 -11.08 2.31 0.48
N THR A 25 -11.72 1.68 1.47
CA THR A 25 -12.61 0.55 1.27
C THR A 25 -14.05 1.02 1.42
N MET A 26 -14.88 0.75 0.41
CA MET A 26 -16.30 1.11 0.38
C MET A 26 -17.12 -0.17 0.37
N LEU A 27 -18.22 -0.17 1.11
CA LEU A 27 -19.11 -1.31 1.27
C LEU A 27 -20.51 -0.99 0.78
N ILE A 28 -21.18 -2.05 0.32
CA ILE A 28 -22.65 -2.08 0.17
C ILE A 28 -23.16 -3.19 1.07
N GLY A 29 -24.15 -2.89 1.88
CA GLY A 29 -24.80 -3.83 2.78
C GLY A 29 -26.32 -3.81 2.65
N TYR A 30 -26.96 -4.89 3.13
CA TYR A 30 -28.39 -5.05 3.18
C TYR A 30 -28.82 -5.52 4.57
N ASN A 31 -29.86 -4.89 5.12
CA ASN A 31 -30.51 -5.33 6.34
C ASN A 31 -31.88 -5.97 5.99
N PRO A 32 -32.05 -7.28 6.19
CA PRO A 32 -33.32 -7.95 5.91
C PRO A 32 -34.42 -7.61 6.92
N GLY A 33 -34.08 -7.06 8.09
CA GLY A 33 -35.05 -6.76 9.15
C GLY A 33 -35.95 -5.58 8.80
N ASP A 34 -35.39 -4.54 8.18
CA ASP A 34 -36.10 -3.35 7.75
C ASP A 34 -36.08 -3.15 6.21
N THR A 35 -35.53 -4.13 5.48
CA THR A 35 -35.42 -4.12 4.02
C THR A 35 -34.64 -2.93 3.44
N THR A 36 -33.69 -2.39 4.21
CA THR A 36 -32.87 -1.24 3.81
C THR A 36 -31.50 -1.65 3.26
N TYR A 37 -30.97 -0.83 2.38
CA TYR A 37 -29.60 -0.90 1.85
C TYR A 37 -28.75 0.19 2.47
N MET A 38 -27.44 -0.04 2.56
CA MET A 38 -26.48 0.92 3.10
C MET A 38 -25.22 0.93 2.26
N THR A 39 -24.58 2.09 2.14
CA THR A 39 -23.19 2.21 1.75
C THR A 39 -22.40 2.99 2.80
N CYS A 40 -21.17 2.54 3.09
CA CYS A 40 -20.26 3.20 4.04
C CYS A 40 -18.81 3.01 3.64
N TYR A 41 -17.92 3.75 4.28
CA TYR A 41 -16.48 3.44 4.28
C TYR A 41 -16.16 2.50 5.42
N GLN A 42 -15.18 1.63 5.15
CA GLN A 42 -14.58 0.75 6.15
C GLN A 42 -13.13 1.14 6.36
N ASP A 43 -12.75 1.20 7.62
CA ASP A 43 -11.40 1.48 8.09
C ASP A 43 -11.05 0.54 9.25
N TYR A 44 -9.80 0.59 9.71
CA TYR A 44 -9.33 -0.16 10.86
C TYR A 44 -8.72 0.82 11.88
N ASP A 45 -9.04 0.64 13.15
CA ASP A 45 -8.35 1.37 14.20
C ASP A 45 -6.93 0.83 14.44
N PHE A 46 -6.20 1.46 15.37
CA PHE A 46 -4.83 1.08 15.70
C PHE A 46 -4.70 -0.32 16.35
N LEU A 47 -5.81 -0.88 16.84
CA LEU A 47 -5.89 -2.24 17.37
C LEU A 47 -6.29 -3.27 16.31
N GLY A 48 -6.61 -2.82 15.10
CA GLY A 48 -7.07 -3.67 14.00
C GLY A 48 -8.57 -3.97 14.02
N ASN A 49 -9.37 -3.26 14.84
CA ASN A 49 -10.82 -3.42 14.82
C ASN A 49 -11.42 -2.67 13.63
N GLU A 50 -12.43 -3.27 13.01
CA GLU A 50 -13.16 -2.66 11.91
C GLU A 50 -13.96 -1.44 12.40
N ARG A 51 -13.90 -0.36 11.63
CA ARG A 51 -14.65 0.87 11.84
C ARG A 51 -15.40 1.23 10.57
N PHE A 52 -16.64 1.63 10.73
CA PHE A 52 -17.50 2.05 9.63
C PHE A 52 -17.82 3.53 9.79
N SER A 53 -17.71 4.29 8.71
CA SER A 53 -17.92 5.72 8.71
C SER A 53 -18.74 6.18 7.51
N GLU A 54 -19.35 7.35 7.61
CA GLU A 54 -20.15 7.97 6.55
C GLU A 54 -21.24 7.02 6.01
N ALA A 55 -21.91 6.29 6.89
CA ALA A 55 -22.98 5.38 6.49
C ALA A 55 -24.20 6.18 5.97
N ILE A 56 -24.71 5.77 4.81
CA ILE A 56 -25.94 6.30 4.21
C ILE A 56 -26.83 5.09 3.92
N GLY A 57 -28.06 5.13 4.42
CA GLY A 57 -29.08 4.08 4.22
C GLY A 57 -30.24 4.56 3.38
N SER A 58 -30.88 3.66 2.64
CA SER A 58 -32.12 3.86 1.90
C SER A 58 -32.85 2.54 1.68
N GLU A 59 -34.17 2.59 1.53
CA GLU A 59 -34.96 1.46 1.05
C GLU A 59 -34.73 1.20 -0.46
N SER A 60 -34.21 2.20 -1.19
CA SER A 60 -33.92 2.11 -2.62
C SER A 60 -32.48 1.65 -2.86
N TYR A 61 -32.32 0.46 -3.43
CA TYR A 61 -31.02 -0.02 -3.88
C TYR A 61 -30.36 0.89 -4.92
N VAL A 62 -31.17 1.50 -5.81
CA VAL A 62 -30.66 2.40 -6.85
C VAL A 62 -30.06 3.66 -6.26
N GLU A 63 -30.71 4.26 -5.24
CA GLU A 63 -30.17 5.43 -4.53
C GLU A 63 -28.82 5.11 -3.85
N ILE A 64 -28.73 3.94 -3.20
CA ILE A 64 -27.49 3.52 -2.57
C ILE A 64 -26.39 3.27 -3.61
N MET A 65 -26.73 2.70 -4.77
CA MET A 65 -25.78 2.53 -5.88
C MET A 65 -25.29 3.87 -6.43
N ASP A 66 -26.15 4.88 -6.56
CA ASP A 66 -25.75 6.21 -7.00
C ASP A 66 -24.75 6.84 -6.03
N VAL A 67 -24.99 6.76 -4.72
CA VAL A 67 -24.06 7.24 -3.70
C VAL A 67 -22.73 6.47 -3.76
N PHE A 68 -22.79 5.15 -3.90
CA PHE A 68 -21.61 4.29 -3.98
C PHE A 68 -20.76 4.65 -5.22
N LEU A 69 -21.38 4.83 -6.38
CA LEU A 69 -20.69 5.20 -7.62
C LEU A 69 -20.04 6.58 -7.53
N GLN A 70 -20.70 7.56 -6.91
CA GLN A 70 -20.12 8.89 -6.65
C GLN A 70 -18.89 8.80 -5.75
N ARG A 71 -18.91 7.96 -4.72
CA ARG A 71 -17.76 7.70 -3.83
C ARG A 71 -16.62 7.05 -4.59
N LEU A 72 -16.92 6.05 -5.41
CA LEU A 72 -15.94 5.36 -6.23
C LEU A 72 -15.29 6.32 -7.24
N GLN A 73 -16.08 7.15 -7.90
CA GLN A 73 -15.59 8.18 -8.82
C GLN A 73 -14.63 9.14 -8.12
N LYS A 74 -15.02 9.65 -6.94
CA LYS A 74 -14.17 10.54 -6.14
C LYS A 74 -12.81 9.91 -5.79
N GLN A 75 -12.79 8.61 -5.44
CA GLN A 75 -11.52 7.93 -5.17
C GLN A 75 -10.70 7.73 -6.45
N THR A 76 -11.35 7.42 -7.56
CA THR A 76 -10.69 7.29 -8.88
C THR A 76 -10.04 8.62 -9.31
N GLU A 77 -10.71 9.73 -9.08
CA GLU A 77 -10.16 11.07 -9.35
C GLU A 77 -8.93 11.37 -8.50
N LYS A 78 -8.95 11.00 -7.21
CA LYS A 78 -7.78 11.15 -6.32
C LYS A 78 -6.58 10.32 -6.83
N VAL A 79 -6.81 9.07 -7.22
CA VAL A 79 -5.74 8.22 -7.78
C VAL A 79 -5.20 8.80 -9.07
N ARG A 80 -6.06 9.29 -9.96
CA ARG A 80 -5.65 9.94 -11.20
C ARG A 80 -4.81 11.20 -10.94
N ALA A 81 -5.24 12.05 -9.99
CA ALA A 81 -4.47 13.23 -9.59
C ALA A 81 -3.08 12.84 -9.06
N PHE A 82 -3.00 11.82 -8.21
CA PHE A 82 -1.75 11.28 -7.71
C PHE A 82 -0.82 10.79 -8.84
N GLN A 83 -1.36 10.08 -9.83
CA GLN A 83 -0.57 9.60 -10.97
C GLN A 83 -0.07 10.74 -11.85
N VAL A 84 -0.92 11.76 -12.08
CA VAL A 84 -0.55 12.96 -12.86
C VAL A 84 0.51 13.78 -12.15
N GLU A 85 0.38 13.99 -10.84
CA GLU A 85 1.34 14.74 -10.03
C GLU A 85 2.73 14.10 -10.08
N ARG A 86 2.81 12.78 -10.04
CA ARG A 86 4.08 12.05 -10.11
C ARG A 86 4.67 11.97 -11.50
N ALA A 87 3.86 12.17 -12.55
CA ALA A 87 4.25 12.08 -13.96
C ALA A 87 5.08 10.84 -14.32
N MET A 88 4.91 9.76 -13.55
CA MET A 88 5.69 8.53 -13.72
C MET A 88 5.11 7.66 -14.83
N PRO A 89 5.94 7.10 -15.70
CA PRO A 89 5.50 6.05 -16.60
C PRO A 89 4.99 4.87 -15.76
N VAL A 90 3.88 4.27 -16.21
CA VAL A 90 3.31 3.07 -15.58
C VAL A 90 4.24 1.89 -15.88
N THR A 91 5.35 1.81 -15.16
CA THR A 91 6.33 0.72 -15.27
C THR A 91 6.29 -0.08 -13.99
N VAL A 92 5.96 -1.36 -14.11
CA VAL A 92 5.99 -2.31 -13.01
C VAL A 92 7.36 -2.98 -13.01
N LEU A 93 8.05 -2.94 -11.88
CA LEU A 93 9.35 -3.59 -11.71
C LEU A 93 9.14 -5.05 -11.31
N GLY A 94 9.58 -5.95 -12.18
CA GLY A 94 9.60 -7.39 -11.96
C GLY A 94 10.93 -7.90 -11.40
N ARG A 95 11.08 -9.22 -11.38
CA ARG A 95 12.26 -9.88 -10.83
C ARG A 95 13.53 -9.63 -11.67
N GLU A 96 13.40 -9.27 -12.92
CA GLU A 96 14.47 -8.88 -13.84
C GLU A 96 15.23 -7.63 -13.41
N TYR A 97 14.59 -6.79 -12.57
CA TYR A 97 15.19 -5.60 -11.96
C TYR A 97 15.87 -5.88 -10.62
N CYS A 98 15.85 -7.13 -10.16
CA CYS A 98 16.53 -7.52 -8.92
C CYS A 98 17.92 -8.10 -9.19
N LEU A 99 18.82 -7.90 -8.23
CA LEU A 99 20.07 -8.66 -8.17
C LEU A 99 19.77 -10.17 -8.02
N PRO A 100 20.68 -11.04 -8.46
CA PRO A 100 20.58 -12.46 -8.17
C PRO A 100 20.39 -12.69 -6.67
N CYS A 101 19.61 -13.73 -6.32
CA CYS A 101 19.24 -14.00 -4.94
C CYS A 101 20.49 -14.10 -4.06
N SER A 102 20.58 -13.21 -3.07
CA SER A 102 21.64 -13.24 -2.05
C SER A 102 20.98 -13.39 -0.67
N ASP A 103 21.60 -14.20 0.19
CA ASP A 103 21.22 -14.33 1.60
C ASP A 103 21.70 -13.13 2.45
N GLU A 104 21.87 -11.97 1.82
CA GLU A 104 22.32 -10.75 2.47
C GLU A 104 21.20 -10.07 3.27
N SER A 105 21.64 -9.26 4.23
CA SER A 105 20.75 -8.34 4.91
C SER A 105 20.21 -7.29 3.92
N LEU A 106 18.93 -6.99 4.05
CA LEU A 106 18.27 -5.93 3.28
C LEU A 106 18.55 -4.53 3.84
N GLU A 107 19.06 -4.43 5.09
CA GLU A 107 19.28 -3.15 5.76
C GLU A 107 20.21 -2.23 4.98
N GLY A 108 19.77 -1.01 4.75
CA GLY A 108 20.48 0.00 3.97
C GLY A 108 20.50 -0.26 2.46
N LYS A 109 19.83 -1.29 1.98
CA LYS A 109 19.75 -1.62 0.54
C LYS A 109 18.51 -0.99 -0.08
N LEU A 110 18.63 -0.62 -1.36
CA LEU A 110 17.49 -0.27 -2.21
C LEU A 110 16.79 -1.57 -2.60
N VAL A 111 15.51 -1.68 -2.27
CA VAL A 111 14.71 -2.89 -2.47
C VAL A 111 13.46 -2.60 -3.30
N ILE A 112 12.93 -3.64 -3.93
CA ILE A 112 11.72 -3.59 -4.74
C ILE A 112 10.60 -4.32 -3.98
N ILE A 113 9.46 -3.64 -3.78
CA ILE A 113 8.24 -4.26 -3.26
C ILE A 113 7.60 -5.10 -4.35
N ARG A 114 7.10 -6.25 -3.96
CA ARG A 114 6.37 -7.17 -4.84
C ARG A 114 5.09 -6.50 -5.37
N PRO A 115 4.83 -6.46 -6.69
CA PRO A 115 3.63 -5.82 -7.22
C PRO A 115 2.32 -6.36 -6.62
N ALA A 116 2.28 -7.65 -6.31
CA ALA A 116 1.09 -8.28 -5.72
C ALA A 116 0.77 -7.78 -4.29
N SER A 117 1.76 -7.22 -3.58
CA SER A 117 1.56 -6.64 -2.24
C SER A 117 1.03 -5.21 -2.30
N LEU A 118 1.04 -4.58 -3.47
CA LEU A 118 0.49 -3.25 -3.70
C LEU A 118 -0.93 -3.33 -4.26
N ALA A 119 -1.77 -2.37 -3.90
CA ALA A 119 -3.06 -2.22 -4.56
C ALA A 119 -2.86 -1.92 -6.06
N PRO A 120 -3.76 -2.41 -6.94
CA PRO A 120 -3.56 -2.35 -8.39
C PRO A 120 -3.19 -0.95 -8.92
N GLU A 121 -3.79 0.08 -8.37
CA GLU A 121 -3.57 1.48 -8.76
C GLU A 121 -2.21 2.06 -8.36
N TYR A 122 -1.49 1.38 -7.46
CA TYR A 122 -0.15 1.77 -6.97
C TYR A 122 0.96 0.80 -7.42
N ARG A 123 0.69 -0.06 -8.39
CA ARG A 123 1.69 -0.97 -8.96
C ARG A 123 2.57 -0.27 -9.98
N THR A 124 3.37 0.68 -9.50
CA THR A 124 4.27 1.51 -10.30
C THR A 124 5.64 1.56 -9.65
N ALA A 125 6.68 1.81 -10.43
CA ALA A 125 8.06 1.79 -9.96
C ALA A 125 8.33 2.75 -8.79
N ASP A 126 7.69 3.92 -8.79
CA ASP A 126 7.78 4.93 -7.73
C ASP A 126 7.19 4.47 -6.39
N CYS A 127 6.17 3.59 -6.44
CA CYS A 127 5.59 2.96 -5.24
C CYS A 127 6.31 1.67 -4.83
N GLN A 128 7.06 1.05 -5.74
CA GLN A 128 7.77 -0.19 -5.46
C GLN A 128 9.17 0.00 -4.86
N LEU A 129 9.83 1.13 -5.17
CA LEU A 129 11.22 1.36 -4.82
C LEU A 129 11.37 2.07 -3.48
N GLY A 130 12.30 1.62 -2.66
CA GLY A 130 12.72 2.34 -1.45
C GLY A 130 13.84 1.64 -0.70
N TYR A 131 14.35 2.35 0.29
CA TYR A 131 15.41 1.84 1.14
C TYR A 131 14.86 1.11 2.36
N ALA A 132 15.35 -0.09 2.60
CA ALA A 132 15.11 -0.81 3.85
C ALA A 132 15.95 -0.16 4.96
N LEU A 133 15.30 0.55 5.88
CA LEU A 133 15.97 1.28 6.95
C LEU A 133 16.45 0.39 8.09
N GLY A 134 15.82 -0.77 8.27
CA GLY A 134 16.07 -1.74 9.32
C GLY A 134 14.82 -2.53 9.70
N GLY A 135 14.90 -3.25 10.79
CA GLY A 135 13.85 -4.13 11.28
C GLY A 135 14.25 -5.60 11.24
N PHE A 136 13.59 -6.43 12.03
CA PHE A 136 13.94 -7.85 12.11
C PHE A 136 13.82 -8.58 10.77
N GLY A 137 12.91 -8.16 9.89
CA GLY A 137 12.74 -8.73 8.55
C GLY A 137 13.92 -8.46 7.61
N CYS A 138 14.83 -7.55 7.92
CA CYS A 138 16.00 -7.28 7.09
C CYS A 138 17.00 -8.44 7.10
N SER A 139 17.13 -9.16 8.21
CA SER A 139 18.02 -10.31 8.30
C SER A 139 17.38 -11.57 7.70
N PRO A 140 18.10 -12.35 6.86
CA PRO A 140 17.55 -13.56 6.26
C PRO A 140 17.24 -14.67 7.27
N SER A 141 17.94 -14.70 8.39
CA SER A 141 17.82 -15.72 9.45
C SER A 141 16.87 -15.29 10.59
N SER A 142 16.29 -14.10 10.53
CA SER A 142 15.42 -13.58 11.57
C SER A 142 14.04 -14.24 11.57
N ARG A 143 13.48 -14.44 12.78
CA ARG A 143 12.08 -14.87 12.96
C ARG A 143 11.08 -13.73 12.74
N GLY A 144 11.52 -12.48 12.85
CA GLY A 144 10.68 -11.30 12.64
C GLY A 144 10.54 -10.98 11.15
N ARG A 145 9.38 -10.44 10.76
CA ARG A 145 9.06 -10.14 9.35
C ARG A 145 9.14 -8.65 9.01
N ALA A 146 8.99 -7.78 10.00
CA ALA A 146 8.84 -6.35 9.79
C ALA A 146 10.11 -5.71 9.23
N ILE A 147 9.94 -4.92 8.17
CA ILE A 147 10.95 -4.06 7.56
C ILE A 147 10.43 -2.64 7.58
N TYR A 148 11.20 -1.71 8.13
CA TYR A 148 10.97 -0.28 7.99
C TYR A 148 11.55 0.18 6.66
N PHE A 149 10.74 0.87 5.91
CA PHE A 149 11.00 1.20 4.52
C PHE A 149 10.79 2.69 4.31
N GLU A 150 11.64 3.32 3.50
CA GLU A 150 11.50 4.70 3.07
C GLU A 150 11.38 4.73 1.55
N GLU A 151 10.21 5.15 1.05
CA GLU A 151 9.93 5.23 -0.38
C GLU A 151 10.95 6.15 -1.07
N LEU A 152 11.57 5.68 -2.13
CA LEU A 152 12.61 6.41 -2.86
C LEU A 152 12.07 7.73 -3.46
N TYR A 153 10.85 7.71 -3.98
CA TYR A 153 10.26 8.87 -4.64
C TYR A 153 9.78 9.93 -3.65
N SER A 154 9.04 9.54 -2.62
CA SER A 154 8.36 10.45 -1.71
C SER A 154 9.06 10.69 -0.38
N GLY A 155 10.06 9.86 -0.03
CA GLY A 155 10.66 9.85 1.30
C GLY A 155 9.72 9.39 2.42
N LYS A 156 8.51 8.93 2.08
CA LYS A 156 7.54 8.48 3.06
C LYS A 156 7.99 7.19 3.72
N ARG A 157 7.89 7.15 5.04
CA ARG A 157 8.21 5.94 5.80
C ARG A 157 6.99 5.07 6.00
N CYS A 158 7.16 3.78 5.77
CA CYS A 158 6.14 2.77 5.95
C CYS A 158 6.77 1.47 6.46
N ARG A 159 5.92 0.49 6.74
CA ARG A 159 6.32 -0.84 7.18
C ARG A 159 5.79 -1.88 6.20
N TRP A 160 6.69 -2.79 5.80
CA TRP A 160 6.38 -3.95 4.99
C TRP A 160 6.82 -5.24 5.69
N ASP A 161 6.26 -6.36 5.30
CA ASP A 161 6.78 -7.66 5.72
C ASP A 161 7.86 -8.13 4.71
N ARG A 162 8.82 -8.93 5.16
CA ARG A 162 9.86 -9.48 4.28
C ARG A 162 9.29 -10.22 3.06
N THR A 163 8.14 -10.87 3.22
CA THR A 163 7.45 -11.57 2.13
C THR A 163 6.94 -10.64 1.04
N ASP A 164 6.78 -9.34 1.34
CA ASP A 164 6.35 -8.32 0.40
C ASP A 164 7.52 -7.78 -0.45
N ILE A 165 8.76 -8.06 -0.05
CA ILE A 165 9.94 -7.66 -0.79
C ILE A 165 10.22 -8.66 -1.91
N LEU A 166 10.37 -8.16 -3.13
CA LEU A 166 10.71 -8.94 -4.31
C LEU A 166 12.20 -9.28 -4.33
N GLY A 167 13.04 -8.31 -3.99
CA GLY A 167 14.50 -8.44 -3.95
C GLY A 167 15.21 -7.10 -3.79
N ILE A 168 16.56 -7.17 -3.79
CA ILE A 168 17.42 -5.99 -3.84
C ILE A 168 17.44 -5.49 -5.27
N ALA A 169 17.27 -4.18 -5.47
CA ALA A 169 17.25 -3.58 -6.78
C ALA A 169 18.64 -3.62 -7.47
N ASP A 170 18.64 -4.03 -8.72
CA ASP A 170 19.78 -3.89 -9.61
C ASP A 170 19.82 -2.48 -10.20
N ARG A 171 20.69 -1.62 -9.68
CA ARG A 171 20.73 -0.20 -10.04
C ARG A 171 20.96 0.05 -11.52
N GLU A 172 21.71 -0.80 -12.19
CA GLU A 172 22.03 -0.62 -13.61
C GLU A 172 20.78 -0.73 -14.49
N LYS A 173 19.80 -1.53 -14.04
CA LYS A 173 18.56 -1.78 -14.75
C LYS A 173 17.43 -0.82 -14.43
N LEU A 174 17.57 -0.01 -13.36
CA LEU A 174 16.51 0.92 -12.95
C LEU A 174 16.28 2.03 -13.99
N PRO A 175 15.06 2.59 -14.04
CA PRO A 175 14.78 3.82 -14.80
C PRO A 175 15.69 4.97 -14.36
N ASP A 176 16.01 5.89 -15.26
CA ASP A 176 16.97 6.98 -15.00
C ASP A 176 16.58 7.84 -13.81
N TRP A 177 15.30 8.21 -13.67
CA TRP A 177 14.81 8.96 -12.51
C TRP A 177 15.09 8.24 -11.17
N ALA A 178 15.03 6.90 -11.16
CA ALA A 178 15.27 6.12 -9.94
C ALA A 178 16.77 6.04 -9.60
N LYS A 179 17.63 6.04 -10.62
CA LYS A 179 19.09 6.13 -10.43
C LYS A 179 19.47 7.49 -9.84
N GLU A 180 18.96 8.58 -10.42
CA GLU A 180 19.19 9.94 -9.94
C GLU A 180 18.74 10.10 -8.48
N LYS A 181 17.51 9.68 -8.16
CA LYS A 181 16.99 9.75 -6.80
C LYS A 181 17.76 8.88 -5.80
N ALA A 182 18.24 7.71 -6.23
CA ALA A 182 19.06 6.86 -5.39
C ALA A 182 20.43 7.51 -5.07
N GLU A 183 21.02 8.21 -6.04
CA GLU A 183 22.28 8.95 -5.85
C GLU A 183 22.07 10.14 -4.90
N GLU A 184 21.01 10.92 -5.09
CA GLU A 184 20.61 12.02 -4.18
C GLU A 184 20.44 11.52 -2.74
N TYR A 185 19.71 10.43 -2.56
CA TYR A 185 19.47 9.84 -1.24
C TYR A 185 20.77 9.43 -0.53
N GLU A 186 21.71 8.83 -1.25
CA GLU A 186 22.98 8.38 -0.68
C GLU A 186 23.90 9.53 -0.34
N GLN A 187 23.91 10.58 -1.16
CA GLN A 187 24.67 11.80 -0.88
C GLN A 187 24.16 12.45 0.42
N HIS A 188 22.85 12.61 0.55
CA HIS A 188 22.22 13.14 1.78
C HIS A 188 22.54 12.28 3.01
N ARG A 189 22.44 10.97 2.87
CA ARG A 189 22.75 10.06 3.97
C ARG A 189 24.21 10.10 4.40
N THR A 190 25.10 10.27 3.44
CA THR A 190 26.55 10.40 3.70
C THR A 190 26.87 11.71 4.40
N ALA A 191 26.24 12.82 3.98
CA ALA A 191 26.40 14.12 4.61
C ALA A 191 25.92 14.10 6.08
N GLN A 192 24.72 13.56 6.34
CA GLN A 192 24.19 13.42 7.69
C GLN A 192 25.06 12.56 8.62
N LYS A 193 25.71 11.52 8.07
CA LYS A 193 26.62 10.70 8.85
C LYS A 193 27.91 11.43 9.23
N LYS A 194 28.42 12.29 8.34
CA LYS A 194 29.59 13.12 8.62
C LYS A 194 29.29 14.15 9.72
N GLU A 195 28.17 14.87 9.62
CA GLU A 195 27.74 15.84 10.64
C GLU A 195 27.62 15.19 12.03
N ARG A 196 26.98 14.00 12.13
CA ARG A 196 26.85 13.28 13.39
C ARG A 196 28.17 12.67 13.90
N GLY A 197 29.15 12.47 13.03
CA GLY A 197 30.48 11.97 13.40
C GLY A 197 31.41 13.07 13.88
N GLU A 198 31.19 14.30 13.48
CA GLU A 198 31.97 15.48 13.92
C GLU A 198 31.50 16.07 15.26
N GLU A 199 30.26 15.72 15.72
CA GLU A 199 29.71 16.12 17.03
C GLU A 199 30.11 15.19 18.19
N ARG A 200 30.97 14.18 17.96
CA ARG A 200 31.48 13.25 18.99
C ARG A 200 32.98 13.38 19.15
#